data_98ca41b7923f7a76ac62d3e2e2b6956f
#
_entry.id   98ca41b7923f7a76ac62d3e2e2b6956f
#
_cell.length_a   1.000
_cell.length_b   1.000
_cell.length_c   1.000
_cell.angle_alpha   90.00
_cell.angle_beta   90.00
_cell.angle_gamma   90.00
#
_symmetry.space_group_name_H-M   'P 1'
#
loop_
_entity.id
_entity.type
_entity.pdbx_description
1 polymer ?
#
loop_
_entity_poly.entity_id
_entity_poly.type
_entity_poly.pdbx_seq_one_letter_code
_entity_poly.pdbx_strand_id
1 'polypeptide(L)'
;MATSRVIVTRPAREAAHWVEQLIARGHAAVALPLIAIGACTEPGARAAIAQARAQLGSYRAAMFVSGNAVDYFFEEKEPLALSTPAQTAIKTRAWAPGPGTVRALLRAGIPRDGIDSPAPDATQFDSEALWLQVAPQVRSGDRILIVRGCSEGAEAGPGIGRDWLARQIELAGATVEFVVTYTRGAPRLTPEQRTLAHAAAGDGSWWLLSSSEALAHLASAAPGLDLHTARALATHPRIAQAARAAGFGQVQECRPALDDVVASIESAA
;
A
#
# COMPACT_ATOMS: atom_id res chain seq x y z
N MET A 1 32.76 7.03 3.04
CA MET A 1 31.92 6.63 4.19
C MET A 1 31.10 5.44 3.77
N ALA A 2 30.96 4.40 4.60
CA ALA A 2 30.10 3.26 4.26
C ALA A 2 28.66 3.76 4.21
N THR A 3 28.00 3.63 3.06
CA THR A 3 26.60 3.97 2.89
C THR A 3 25.76 3.06 3.79
N SER A 4 25.00 3.65 4.69
CA SER A 4 24.12 2.91 5.59
C SER A 4 23.11 2.08 4.78
N ARG A 5 22.94 0.80 5.14
CA ARG A 5 22.03 -0.10 4.47
C ARG A 5 20.57 0.28 4.76
N VAL A 6 19.68 0.11 3.78
CA VAL A 6 18.23 0.35 3.92
C VAL A 6 17.49 -0.99 4.02
N ILE A 7 16.74 -1.18 5.09
CA ILE A 7 15.85 -2.33 5.31
C ILE A 7 14.45 -1.95 4.83
N VAL A 8 14.02 -2.53 3.71
CA VAL A 8 12.71 -2.25 3.13
C VAL A 8 11.67 -3.21 3.67
N THR A 9 10.70 -2.70 4.44
CA THR A 9 9.73 -3.50 5.20
C THR A 9 8.37 -3.68 4.51
N ARG A 10 8.23 -3.19 3.28
CA ARG A 10 7.01 -3.31 2.47
C ARG A 10 6.69 -4.77 2.15
N PRO A 11 5.44 -5.09 1.73
CA PRO A 11 5.12 -6.41 1.17
C PRO A 11 6.10 -6.83 0.08
N ALA A 12 6.35 -8.13 -0.07
CA ALA A 12 7.47 -8.68 -0.82
C ALA A 12 7.66 -8.09 -2.24
N ARG A 13 6.60 -7.99 -3.05
CA ARG A 13 6.68 -7.41 -4.41
C ARG A 13 7.11 -5.95 -4.41
N GLU A 14 6.53 -5.16 -3.51
CA GLU A 14 6.89 -3.75 -3.37
C GLU A 14 8.30 -3.61 -2.83
N ALA A 15 8.69 -4.44 -1.84
CA ALA A 15 10.02 -4.41 -1.26
C ALA A 15 11.10 -4.71 -2.31
N ALA A 16 10.90 -5.72 -3.17
CA ALA A 16 11.82 -6.03 -4.25
C ALA A 16 12.04 -4.83 -5.19
N HIS A 17 10.96 -4.21 -5.65
CA HIS A 17 11.03 -3.03 -6.50
C HIS A 17 11.75 -1.86 -5.81
N TRP A 18 11.47 -1.61 -4.53
CA TRP A 18 12.15 -0.54 -3.78
C TRP A 18 13.63 -0.81 -3.60
N VAL A 19 14.02 -2.06 -3.34
CA VAL A 19 15.43 -2.48 -3.24
C VAL A 19 16.15 -2.22 -4.56
N GLU A 20 15.58 -2.63 -5.69
CA GLU A 20 16.14 -2.37 -7.02
C GLU A 20 16.36 -0.86 -7.27
N GLN A 21 15.36 -0.05 -6.94
CA GLN A 21 15.42 1.40 -7.13
C GLN A 21 16.45 2.07 -6.21
N LEU A 22 16.59 1.64 -4.96
CA LEU A 22 17.58 2.16 -4.03
C LEU A 22 19.00 1.77 -4.45
N ILE A 23 19.19 0.52 -4.89
CA ILE A 23 20.49 0.05 -5.41
C ILE A 23 20.90 0.85 -6.67
N ALA A 24 19.94 1.10 -7.59
CA ALA A 24 20.18 1.92 -8.77
C ALA A 24 20.58 3.38 -8.43
N ARG A 25 20.27 3.87 -7.22
CA ARG A 25 20.67 5.17 -6.67
C ARG A 25 21.96 5.11 -5.83
N GLY A 26 22.66 3.95 -5.79
CA GLY A 26 23.91 3.77 -5.07
C GLY A 26 23.77 3.45 -3.58
N HIS A 27 22.57 3.14 -3.09
CA HIS A 27 22.34 2.76 -1.70
C HIS A 27 22.31 1.24 -1.54
N ALA A 28 23.00 0.72 -0.51
CA ALA A 28 22.80 -0.67 -0.11
C ALA A 28 21.38 -0.85 0.43
N ALA A 29 20.63 -1.82 -0.11
CA ALA A 29 19.26 -2.07 0.32
C ALA A 29 18.95 -3.57 0.34
N VAL A 30 18.09 -3.98 1.26
CA VAL A 30 17.63 -5.37 1.40
C VAL A 30 16.15 -5.40 1.80
N ALA A 31 15.41 -6.38 1.28
CA ALA A 31 14.02 -6.60 1.62
C ALA A 31 13.92 -7.40 2.93
N LEU A 32 13.10 -6.91 3.86
CA LEU A 32 12.62 -7.62 5.03
C LEU A 32 11.10 -7.41 5.14
N PRO A 33 10.28 -8.08 4.32
CA PRO A 33 8.85 -7.88 4.31
C PRO A 33 8.23 -8.18 5.68
N LEU A 34 7.55 -7.20 6.27
CA LEU A 34 6.86 -7.33 7.56
C LEU A 34 5.35 -7.46 7.45
N ILE A 35 4.84 -7.58 6.22
CA ILE A 35 3.45 -7.88 5.92
C ILE A 35 3.43 -8.98 4.87
N ALA A 36 2.82 -10.11 5.21
CA ALA A 36 2.49 -11.16 4.26
C ALA A 36 1.22 -10.79 3.50
N ILE A 37 1.24 -10.96 2.19
CA ILE A 37 0.08 -10.74 1.31
C ILE A 37 -0.26 -12.08 0.66
N GLY A 38 -1.53 -12.46 0.71
CA GLY A 38 -2.06 -13.67 0.10
C GLY A 38 -3.36 -13.43 -0.65
N ALA A 39 -3.72 -14.33 -1.56
CA ALA A 39 -5.03 -14.30 -2.20
C ALA A 39 -6.13 -14.62 -1.17
N CYS A 40 -7.32 -14.03 -1.33
CA CYS A 40 -8.49 -14.47 -0.60
C CYS A 40 -8.87 -15.89 -1.03
N THR A 41 -8.84 -16.81 -0.08
CA THR A 41 -9.18 -18.23 -0.32
C THR A 41 -10.65 -18.55 -0.06
N GLU A 42 -11.36 -17.65 0.61
CA GLU A 42 -12.78 -17.81 0.90
C GLU A 42 -13.60 -18.01 -0.38
N PRO A 43 -14.48 -19.04 -0.46
CA PRO A 43 -15.23 -19.34 -1.68
C PRO A 43 -16.06 -18.17 -2.20
N GLY A 44 -16.65 -17.38 -1.31
CA GLY A 44 -17.43 -16.19 -1.67
C GLY A 44 -16.61 -15.03 -2.23
N ALA A 45 -15.32 -14.91 -1.84
CA ALA A 45 -14.47 -13.79 -2.25
C ALA A 45 -14.18 -13.80 -3.76
N ARG A 46 -13.90 -14.98 -4.33
CA ARG A 46 -13.65 -15.12 -5.78
C ARG A 46 -14.89 -14.76 -6.60
N ALA A 47 -16.08 -15.24 -6.16
CA ALA A 47 -17.32 -14.89 -6.82
C ALA A 47 -17.60 -13.40 -6.75
N ALA A 48 -17.38 -12.76 -5.60
CA ALA A 48 -17.52 -11.31 -5.43
C ALA A 48 -16.56 -10.51 -6.32
N ILE A 49 -15.31 -10.94 -6.45
CA ILE A 49 -14.33 -10.32 -7.35
C ILE A 49 -14.80 -10.44 -8.82
N ALA A 50 -15.21 -11.64 -9.25
CA ALA A 50 -15.70 -11.87 -10.61
C ALA A 50 -16.93 -11.03 -10.91
N GLN A 51 -17.88 -10.93 -9.96
CA GLN A 51 -19.07 -10.09 -10.08
C GLN A 51 -18.70 -8.61 -10.18
N ALA A 52 -17.82 -8.11 -9.31
CA ALA A 52 -17.38 -6.73 -9.33
C ALA A 52 -16.69 -6.35 -10.66
N ARG A 53 -15.89 -7.27 -11.22
CA ARG A 53 -15.26 -7.11 -12.53
C ARG A 53 -16.30 -7.05 -13.66
N ALA A 54 -17.27 -7.98 -13.66
CA ALA A 54 -18.34 -8.01 -14.66
C ALA A 54 -19.20 -6.75 -14.64
N GLN A 55 -19.36 -6.14 -13.46
CA GLN A 55 -20.13 -4.92 -13.28
C GLN A 55 -19.28 -3.64 -13.29
N LEU A 56 -17.98 -3.71 -13.60
CA LEU A 56 -17.06 -2.57 -13.46
C LEU A 56 -17.58 -1.33 -14.19
N GLY A 57 -18.12 -1.48 -15.39
CA GLY A 57 -18.66 -0.38 -16.18
C GLY A 57 -19.93 0.30 -15.61
N SER A 58 -20.54 -0.27 -14.57
CA SER A 58 -21.70 0.32 -13.88
C SER A 58 -21.34 1.22 -12.71
N TYR A 59 -20.07 1.22 -12.28
CA TYR A 59 -19.57 2.11 -11.25
C TYR A 59 -19.10 3.43 -11.84
N ARG A 60 -19.36 4.53 -11.14
CA ARG A 60 -18.77 5.84 -11.42
C ARG A 60 -17.26 5.80 -11.28
N ALA A 61 -16.79 5.15 -10.22
CA ALA A 61 -15.37 4.94 -9.97
C ALA A 61 -15.11 3.64 -9.19
N ALA A 62 -13.89 3.11 -9.34
CA ALA A 62 -13.34 2.05 -8.51
C ALA A 62 -12.10 2.58 -7.77
N MET A 63 -12.17 2.64 -6.45
CA MET A 63 -11.07 3.04 -5.58
C MET A 63 -10.24 1.83 -5.18
N PHE A 64 -8.95 1.85 -5.50
CA PHE A 64 -8.00 0.81 -5.12
C PHE A 64 -7.15 1.30 -3.96
N VAL A 65 -7.30 0.68 -2.81
CA VAL A 65 -6.66 1.14 -1.56
C VAL A 65 -5.14 0.97 -1.55
N SER A 66 -4.59 0.13 -2.44
CA SER A 66 -3.14 -0.16 -2.54
C SER A 66 -2.81 -0.80 -3.88
N GLY A 67 -1.50 -0.91 -4.21
CA GLY A 67 -1.04 -1.69 -5.37
C GLY A 67 -1.47 -3.15 -5.31
N ASN A 68 -1.45 -3.77 -4.12
CA ASN A 68 -1.94 -5.13 -3.95
C ASN A 68 -3.44 -5.28 -4.29
N ALA A 69 -4.27 -4.27 -3.97
CA ALA A 69 -5.67 -4.29 -4.36
C ALA A 69 -5.84 -4.33 -5.89
N VAL A 70 -4.99 -3.58 -6.61
CA VAL A 70 -4.96 -3.60 -8.09
C VAL A 70 -4.50 -4.97 -8.59
N ASP A 71 -3.35 -5.43 -8.10
CA ASP A 71 -2.74 -6.67 -8.56
C ASP A 71 -3.72 -7.85 -8.38
N TYR A 72 -4.27 -8.03 -7.17
CA TYR A 72 -5.22 -9.11 -6.90
C TYR A 72 -6.60 -8.91 -7.54
N PHE A 73 -7.01 -7.68 -7.83
CA PHE A 73 -8.26 -7.45 -8.58
C PHE A 73 -8.11 -7.82 -10.06
N PHE A 74 -6.95 -7.63 -10.67
CA PHE A 74 -6.70 -7.91 -12.09
C PHE A 74 -5.93 -9.21 -12.36
N GLU A 75 -5.29 -9.83 -11.34
CA GLU A 75 -4.54 -11.09 -11.44
C GLU A 75 -5.47 -12.32 -11.44
N GLU A 76 -6.17 -12.60 -12.50
CA GLU A 76 -6.48 -13.99 -12.85
C GLU A 76 -5.80 -14.29 -14.17
N LYS A 77 -5.20 -15.52 -14.25
CA LYS A 77 -4.44 -16.05 -15.39
C LYS A 77 -5.25 -16.28 -16.68
N GLU A 78 -6.48 -15.85 -16.73
CA GLU A 78 -7.11 -15.56 -17.99
C GLU A 78 -6.67 -14.18 -18.40
N PRO A 79 -6.09 -14.02 -19.61
CA PRO A 79 -6.03 -12.69 -20.18
C PRO A 79 -7.49 -12.22 -20.13
N LEU A 80 -7.84 -11.34 -19.16
CA LEU A 80 -8.95 -10.48 -19.44
C LEU A 80 -8.66 -10.05 -20.86
N ALA A 81 -9.60 -10.30 -21.76
CA ALA A 81 -9.53 -9.76 -23.09
C ALA A 81 -9.60 -8.22 -22.97
N LEU A 82 -8.58 -7.66 -22.32
CA LEU A 82 -8.29 -6.23 -22.22
C LEU A 82 -7.92 -5.67 -23.59
N SER A 83 -7.88 -6.55 -24.58
CA SER A 83 -7.72 -6.26 -25.99
C SER A 83 -9.03 -6.17 -26.77
N THR A 84 -10.19 -6.30 -26.12
CA THR A 84 -11.45 -6.03 -26.82
C THR A 84 -11.73 -4.53 -26.88
N PRO A 85 -12.23 -4.01 -28.02
CA PRO A 85 -12.60 -2.59 -28.15
C PRO A 85 -13.59 -2.06 -27.10
N ALA A 86 -14.21 -2.96 -26.33
CA ALA A 86 -15.09 -2.60 -25.21
C ALA A 86 -14.37 -1.90 -24.04
N GLN A 87 -13.03 -2.03 -23.91
CA GLN A 87 -12.28 -1.42 -22.82
C GLN A 87 -11.97 0.07 -23.01
N THR A 88 -11.92 0.55 -24.25
CA THR A 88 -11.86 1.97 -24.55
C THR A 88 -13.13 2.73 -24.15
N ALA A 89 -14.19 2.01 -23.75
CA ALA A 89 -15.48 2.56 -23.36
C ALA A 89 -15.79 2.48 -21.86
N ILE A 90 -14.87 1.98 -21.00
CA ILE A 90 -15.10 1.96 -19.54
C ILE A 90 -15.01 3.40 -19.04
N LYS A 91 -16.18 4.00 -18.80
CA LYS A 91 -16.33 5.34 -18.20
C LYS A 91 -15.97 5.37 -16.71
N THR A 92 -15.70 4.22 -16.11
CA THR A 92 -15.35 4.06 -14.70
C THR A 92 -13.96 4.61 -14.46
N ARG A 93 -13.87 5.57 -13.59
CA ARG A 93 -12.57 6.14 -13.17
C ARG A 93 -11.88 5.22 -12.15
N ALA A 94 -10.57 5.16 -12.20
CA ALA A 94 -9.78 4.48 -11.20
C ALA A 94 -9.24 5.50 -10.17
N TRP A 95 -9.53 5.29 -8.89
CA TRP A 95 -9.06 6.16 -7.82
C TRP A 95 -7.91 5.51 -7.06
N ALA A 96 -6.82 6.27 -6.87
CA ALA A 96 -5.59 5.82 -6.23
C ALA A 96 -5.16 6.80 -5.13
N PRO A 97 -5.03 6.37 -3.86
CA PRO A 97 -4.64 7.26 -2.77
C PRO A 97 -3.16 7.64 -2.81
N GLY A 98 -2.35 6.97 -3.63
CA GLY A 98 -0.92 7.26 -3.67
C GLY A 98 -0.18 6.68 -4.88
N PRO A 99 1.10 7.07 -5.05
CA PRO A 99 1.88 6.79 -6.26
C PRO A 99 2.12 5.29 -6.51
N GLY A 100 2.18 4.47 -5.45
CA GLY A 100 2.33 3.02 -5.58
C GLY A 100 1.11 2.38 -6.27
N THR A 101 -0.09 2.83 -5.91
CA THR A 101 -1.35 2.37 -6.52
C THR A 101 -1.48 2.88 -7.95
N VAL A 102 -1.09 4.13 -8.23
CA VAL A 102 -1.05 4.67 -9.60
C VAL A 102 -0.17 3.82 -10.49
N ARG A 103 1.05 3.48 -10.06
CA ARG A 103 1.95 2.60 -10.82
C ARG A 103 1.34 1.22 -11.08
N ALA A 104 0.66 0.63 -10.08
CA ALA A 104 -0.02 -0.65 -10.26
C ALA A 104 -1.14 -0.57 -11.30
N LEU A 105 -1.96 0.48 -11.29
CA LEU A 105 -3.01 0.72 -12.27
C LEU A 105 -2.45 0.88 -13.69
N LEU A 106 -1.36 1.64 -13.84
CA LEU A 106 -0.68 1.80 -15.14
C LEU A 106 -0.15 0.45 -15.66
N ARG A 107 0.44 -0.38 -14.80
CA ARG A 107 0.87 -1.76 -15.17
C ARG A 107 -0.31 -2.65 -15.56
N ALA A 108 -1.47 -2.47 -14.93
CA ALA A 108 -2.71 -3.16 -15.27
C ALA A 108 -3.37 -2.64 -16.56
N GLY A 109 -2.75 -1.66 -17.27
CA GLY A 109 -3.23 -1.13 -18.53
C GLY A 109 -4.28 -0.02 -18.40
N ILE A 110 -4.53 0.51 -17.22
CA ILE A 110 -5.43 1.66 -17.05
C ILE A 110 -4.68 2.93 -17.52
N PRO A 111 -5.22 3.69 -18.49
CA PRO A 111 -4.55 4.87 -19.00
C PRO A 111 -4.49 5.98 -17.93
N ARG A 112 -3.45 6.84 -17.99
CA ARG A 112 -3.19 7.86 -16.96
C ARG A 112 -4.34 8.85 -16.79
N ASP A 113 -5.00 9.23 -17.86
CA ASP A 113 -6.18 10.11 -17.87
C ASP A 113 -7.42 9.47 -17.23
N GLY A 114 -7.46 8.14 -17.12
CA GLY A 114 -8.49 7.39 -16.39
C GLY A 114 -8.25 7.28 -14.87
N ILE A 115 -7.10 7.78 -14.36
CA ILE A 115 -6.71 7.64 -12.96
C ILE A 115 -6.78 8.98 -12.24
N ASP A 116 -7.54 9.04 -11.14
CA ASP A 116 -7.54 10.15 -10.20
C ASP A 116 -6.68 9.80 -8.98
N SER A 117 -5.84 10.74 -8.58
CA SER A 117 -4.95 10.60 -7.41
C SER A 117 -4.65 11.98 -6.84
N PRO A 118 -4.19 12.06 -5.59
CA PRO A 118 -3.63 13.31 -5.06
C PRO A 118 -2.54 13.87 -5.99
N ALA A 119 -2.37 15.18 -5.99
CA ALA A 119 -1.34 15.83 -6.79
C ALA A 119 0.06 15.30 -6.41
N PRO A 120 1.03 15.25 -7.35
CA PRO A 120 2.36 14.71 -7.06
C PRO A 120 3.11 15.44 -5.94
N ASP A 121 2.80 16.72 -5.73
CA ASP A 121 3.34 17.59 -4.69
C ASP A 121 2.50 17.60 -3.40
N ALA A 122 1.45 16.78 -3.31
CA ALA A 122 0.64 16.67 -2.11
C ALA A 122 1.50 16.31 -0.89
N THR A 123 1.21 16.92 0.25
CA THR A 123 1.93 16.66 1.50
C THR A 123 1.65 15.27 2.05
N GLN A 124 0.46 14.71 1.77
CA GLN A 124 0.02 13.38 2.19
C GLN A 124 -0.59 12.61 1.02
N PHE A 125 -0.46 11.27 1.10
CA PHE A 125 -1.03 10.33 0.14
C PHE A 125 -1.95 9.36 0.89
N ASP A 126 -3.18 9.83 1.15
CA ASP A 126 -4.21 9.12 1.92
C ASP A 126 -5.60 9.34 1.33
N SER A 127 -6.61 8.85 2.02
CA SER A 127 -8.01 8.97 1.60
C SER A 127 -8.52 10.40 1.63
N GLU A 128 -8.01 11.21 2.54
CA GLU A 128 -8.37 12.62 2.72
C GLU A 128 -7.85 13.46 1.56
N ALA A 129 -6.58 13.28 1.20
CA ALA A 129 -5.97 13.95 0.06
C ALA A 129 -6.62 13.52 -1.28
N LEU A 130 -6.97 12.23 -1.41
CA LEU A 130 -7.71 11.73 -2.57
C LEU A 130 -9.09 12.38 -2.66
N TRP A 131 -9.83 12.47 -1.55
CA TRP A 131 -11.17 13.04 -1.53
C TRP A 131 -11.22 14.47 -2.05
N LEU A 132 -10.23 15.29 -1.72
CA LEU A 132 -10.12 16.66 -2.24
C LEU A 132 -10.12 16.72 -3.77
N GLN A 133 -9.61 15.67 -4.43
CA GLN A 133 -9.55 15.61 -5.89
C GLN A 133 -10.85 15.04 -6.51
N VAL A 134 -11.48 14.07 -5.83
CA VAL A 134 -12.58 13.29 -6.42
C VAL A 134 -13.97 13.73 -5.97
N ALA A 135 -14.09 14.44 -4.84
CA ALA A 135 -15.37 14.92 -4.32
C ALA A 135 -16.22 15.69 -5.36
N PRO A 136 -15.65 16.59 -6.19
CA PRO A 136 -16.42 17.31 -7.21
C PRO A 136 -17.02 16.39 -8.31
N GLN A 137 -16.54 15.17 -8.42
CA GLN A 137 -17.00 14.20 -9.43
C GLN A 137 -18.15 13.32 -8.94
N VAL A 138 -18.35 13.22 -7.61
CA VAL A 138 -19.36 12.37 -6.97
C VAL A 138 -20.71 13.06 -6.99
N ARG A 139 -21.73 12.32 -7.42
CA ARG A 139 -23.11 12.79 -7.50
C ARG A 139 -24.05 11.84 -6.76
N SER A 140 -25.18 12.36 -6.34
CA SER A 140 -26.24 11.52 -5.76
C SER A 140 -26.68 10.45 -6.76
N GLY A 141 -26.78 9.21 -6.28
CA GLY A 141 -27.13 8.02 -7.08
C GLY A 141 -25.92 7.34 -7.74
N ASP A 142 -24.72 7.91 -7.69
CA ASP A 142 -23.49 7.22 -8.16
C ASP A 142 -23.23 5.96 -7.35
N ARG A 143 -22.61 4.96 -7.97
CA ARG A 143 -22.07 3.75 -7.32
C ARG A 143 -20.55 3.80 -7.35
N ILE A 144 -19.93 3.61 -6.19
CA ILE A 144 -18.48 3.59 -6.05
C ILE A 144 -18.05 2.24 -5.51
N LEU A 145 -17.13 1.58 -6.19
CA LEU A 145 -16.51 0.33 -5.73
C LEU A 145 -15.24 0.67 -4.93
N ILE A 146 -15.09 0.09 -3.73
CA ILE A 146 -13.85 0.14 -2.96
C ILE A 146 -13.21 -1.25 -2.96
N VAL A 147 -12.08 -1.37 -3.65
CA VAL A 147 -11.28 -2.60 -3.76
C VAL A 147 -10.21 -2.59 -2.66
N ARG A 148 -10.27 -3.57 -1.76
CA ARG A 148 -9.44 -3.59 -0.54
C ARG A 148 -8.94 -4.98 -0.17
N GLY A 149 -8.01 -5.05 0.78
CA GLY A 149 -7.65 -6.27 1.49
C GLY A 149 -8.36 -6.39 2.84
N CYS A 150 -8.31 -7.57 3.43
CA CYS A 150 -8.65 -7.81 4.83
C CYS A 150 -7.45 -8.33 5.61
N SER A 151 -7.49 -8.23 6.94
CA SER A 151 -6.51 -8.89 7.80
C SER A 151 -6.84 -10.37 7.91
N GLU A 152 -5.81 -11.22 7.96
CA GLU A 152 -5.97 -12.67 8.15
C GLU A 152 -6.70 -12.93 9.48
N GLY A 153 -7.74 -13.78 9.46
CA GLY A 153 -8.55 -14.09 10.64
C GLY A 153 -9.54 -13.00 11.09
N ALA A 154 -9.57 -11.85 10.44
CA ALA A 154 -10.61 -10.86 10.71
C ALA A 154 -11.87 -11.19 9.89
N GLU A 155 -13.03 -11.21 10.55
CA GLU A 155 -14.29 -11.12 9.82
C GLU A 155 -14.24 -9.90 8.90
N ALA A 156 -14.88 -10.00 7.72
CA ALA A 156 -14.90 -8.94 6.71
C ALA A 156 -15.63 -7.69 7.24
N GLY A 157 -15.02 -7.05 8.23
CA GLY A 157 -15.51 -5.82 8.84
C GLY A 157 -14.94 -4.58 8.17
N PRO A 158 -15.52 -3.40 8.43
CA PRO A 158 -15.02 -2.15 7.93
C PRO A 158 -13.59 -1.90 8.47
N GLY A 159 -12.62 -1.69 7.59
CA GLY A 159 -11.23 -1.42 7.96
C GLY A 159 -11.03 0.03 8.39
N ILE A 160 -10.26 0.27 9.45
CA ILE A 160 -9.95 1.61 9.98
C ILE A 160 -9.32 2.50 8.87
N GLY A 161 -9.82 3.72 8.73
CA GLY A 161 -9.32 4.75 7.79
C GLY A 161 -9.99 4.78 6.42
N ARG A 162 -10.57 3.67 5.95
CA ARG A 162 -11.30 3.60 4.68
C ARG A 162 -12.79 3.88 4.86
N ASP A 163 -13.29 3.72 6.07
CA ASP A 163 -14.65 4.05 6.45
C ASP A 163 -14.90 5.56 6.37
N TRP A 164 -13.87 6.36 6.61
CA TRP A 164 -13.98 7.80 6.45
C TRP A 164 -14.32 8.19 5.00
N LEU A 165 -13.60 7.65 4.01
CA LEU A 165 -13.86 7.94 2.58
C LEU A 165 -15.24 7.41 2.18
N ALA A 166 -15.60 6.20 2.60
CA ALA A 166 -16.91 5.63 2.33
C ALA A 166 -18.03 6.53 2.88
N ARG A 167 -17.89 7.01 4.13
CA ARG A 167 -18.83 7.96 4.72
C ARG A 167 -18.92 9.28 3.95
N GLN A 168 -17.80 9.84 3.47
CA GLN A 168 -17.82 11.04 2.64
C GLN A 168 -18.58 10.84 1.33
N ILE A 169 -18.38 9.68 0.68
CA ILE A 169 -19.08 9.27 -0.54
C ILE A 169 -20.59 9.15 -0.27
N GLU A 170 -20.98 8.48 0.82
CA GLU A 170 -22.37 8.31 1.23
C GLU A 170 -23.03 9.65 1.61
N LEU A 171 -22.31 10.54 2.29
CA LEU A 171 -22.79 11.90 2.59
C LEU A 171 -23.01 12.73 1.32
N ALA A 172 -22.27 12.44 0.23
CA ALA A 172 -22.50 13.05 -1.08
C ALA A 172 -23.70 12.42 -1.83
N GLY A 173 -24.39 11.45 -1.24
CA GLY A 173 -25.57 10.79 -1.80
C GLY A 173 -25.27 9.63 -2.75
N ALA A 174 -24.03 9.17 -2.81
CA ALA A 174 -23.62 8.00 -3.59
C ALA A 174 -23.67 6.72 -2.72
N THR A 175 -23.62 5.54 -3.36
CA THR A 175 -23.55 4.25 -2.68
C THR A 175 -22.16 3.66 -2.78
N VAL A 176 -21.69 2.99 -1.71
CA VAL A 176 -20.39 2.34 -1.66
C VAL A 176 -20.56 0.83 -1.61
N GLU A 177 -19.84 0.13 -2.47
CA GLU A 177 -19.71 -1.31 -2.45
C GLU A 177 -18.25 -1.68 -2.17
N PHE A 178 -18.04 -2.74 -1.40
CA PHE A 178 -16.71 -3.22 -1.06
C PHE A 178 -16.44 -4.58 -1.70
N VAL A 179 -15.23 -4.75 -2.22
CA VAL A 179 -14.73 -6.06 -2.63
C VAL A 179 -13.37 -6.31 -1.98
N VAL A 180 -13.24 -7.46 -1.32
CA VAL A 180 -11.98 -7.90 -0.72
C VAL A 180 -11.27 -8.79 -1.72
N THR A 181 -10.04 -8.41 -2.09
CA THR A 181 -9.27 -9.10 -3.14
C THR A 181 -8.05 -9.86 -2.59
N TYR A 182 -7.52 -9.47 -1.44
CA TYR A 182 -6.35 -10.09 -0.84
C TYR A 182 -6.44 -10.11 0.69
N THR A 183 -5.71 -11.02 1.30
CA THR A 183 -5.48 -11.04 2.75
C THR A 183 -4.10 -10.46 3.07
N ARG A 184 -3.96 -9.93 4.27
CA ARG A 184 -2.68 -9.51 4.83
C ARG A 184 -2.58 -9.99 6.27
N GLY A 185 -1.37 -10.40 6.64
CA GLY A 185 -1.11 -10.94 7.97
C GLY A 185 0.35 -10.80 8.36
N ALA A 186 0.69 -11.38 9.50
CA ALA A 186 2.06 -11.42 9.99
C ALA A 186 2.94 -12.31 9.07
N PRO A 187 4.15 -11.88 8.73
CA PRO A 187 5.07 -12.70 7.97
C PRO A 187 5.65 -13.83 8.84
N ARG A 188 5.97 -14.95 8.21
CA ARG A 188 6.81 -15.98 8.81
C ARG A 188 8.25 -15.72 8.38
N LEU A 189 9.03 -15.03 9.23
CA LEU A 189 10.43 -14.75 8.91
C LEU A 189 11.25 -16.05 8.92
N THR A 190 12.11 -16.21 7.92
CA THR A 190 13.12 -17.29 7.90
C THR A 190 14.19 -17.04 8.99
N PRO A 191 15.03 -18.04 9.34
CA PRO A 191 16.16 -17.83 10.24
C PRO A 191 17.09 -16.71 9.78
N GLU A 192 17.37 -16.62 8.47
CA GLU A 192 18.23 -15.59 7.85
C GLU A 192 17.59 -14.21 7.98
N GLN A 193 16.28 -14.10 7.77
CA GLN A 193 15.55 -12.85 7.94
C GLN A 193 15.53 -12.38 9.40
N ARG A 194 15.41 -13.30 10.36
CA ARG A 194 15.53 -12.95 11.79
C ARG A 194 16.94 -12.47 12.12
N THR A 195 17.97 -13.16 11.63
CA THR A 195 19.37 -12.73 11.78
C THR A 195 19.59 -11.33 11.18
N LEU A 196 19.04 -11.08 9.98
CA LEU A 196 19.07 -9.76 9.35
C LEU A 196 18.39 -8.70 10.23
N ALA A 197 17.22 -8.99 10.80
CA ALA A 197 16.50 -8.06 11.66
C ALA A 197 17.35 -7.68 12.90
N HIS A 198 17.95 -8.69 13.58
CA HIS A 198 18.80 -8.45 14.74
C HIS A 198 20.07 -7.65 14.38
N ALA A 199 20.72 -7.95 13.26
CA ALA A 199 21.88 -7.19 12.81
C ALA A 199 21.50 -5.73 12.50
N ALA A 200 20.40 -5.53 11.76
CA ALA A 200 19.93 -4.20 11.34
C ALA A 200 19.45 -3.32 12.50
N ALA A 201 19.14 -3.90 13.65
CA ALA A 201 18.78 -3.14 14.84
C ALA A 201 19.96 -2.37 15.45
N GLY A 202 21.22 -2.85 15.22
CA GLY A 202 22.42 -2.27 15.86
C GLY A 202 23.52 -1.82 14.89
N ASP A 203 23.43 -2.12 13.59
CA ASP A 203 24.50 -1.86 12.61
C ASP A 203 24.40 -0.50 11.89
N GLY A 204 23.47 0.36 12.32
CA GLY A 204 23.23 1.66 11.71
C GLY A 204 22.42 1.63 10.43
N SER A 205 21.76 0.51 10.09
CA SER A 205 20.80 0.43 8.98
C SER A 205 19.60 1.36 9.19
N TRP A 206 19.05 1.87 8.08
CA TRP A 206 17.77 2.59 8.07
C TRP A 206 16.62 1.64 7.80
N TRP A 207 15.62 1.61 8.67
CA TRP A 207 14.38 0.87 8.47
C TRP A 207 13.36 1.75 7.75
N LEU A 208 13.07 1.44 6.50
CA LEU A 208 12.03 2.12 5.74
C LEU A 208 10.66 1.55 6.09
N LEU A 209 9.90 2.29 6.87
CA LEU A 209 8.61 1.90 7.42
C LEU A 209 7.48 2.61 6.67
N SER A 210 6.54 1.83 6.12
CA SER A 210 5.38 2.34 5.37
C SER A 210 4.03 1.84 5.92
N SER A 211 4.03 1.17 7.07
CA SER A 211 2.83 0.68 7.74
C SER A 211 3.08 0.53 9.25
N SER A 212 2.14 1.01 10.07
CA SER A 212 2.15 0.76 11.51
C SER A 212 1.84 -0.69 11.86
N GLU A 213 1.10 -1.41 11.01
CA GLU A 213 0.85 -2.85 11.16
C GLU A 213 2.15 -3.67 11.03
N ALA A 214 3.07 -3.25 10.14
CA ALA A 214 4.38 -3.88 9.99
C ALA A 214 5.19 -3.87 11.31
N LEU A 215 5.07 -2.80 12.10
CA LEU A 215 5.75 -2.70 13.40
C LEU A 215 5.17 -3.69 14.43
N ALA A 216 3.85 -3.85 14.46
CA ALA A 216 3.21 -4.85 15.31
C ALA A 216 3.66 -6.28 14.94
N HIS A 217 3.77 -6.55 13.64
CA HIS A 217 4.27 -7.84 13.14
C HIS A 217 5.75 -8.05 13.46
N LEU A 218 6.59 -7.00 13.42
CA LEU A 218 8.01 -7.10 13.74
C LEU A 218 8.21 -7.61 15.18
N ALA A 219 7.46 -7.08 16.14
CA ALA A 219 7.54 -7.51 17.54
C ALA A 219 7.23 -9.01 17.72
N SER A 220 6.27 -9.54 16.96
CA SER A 220 5.89 -10.95 16.98
C SER A 220 6.86 -11.84 16.21
N ALA A 221 7.36 -11.37 15.05
CA ALA A 221 8.20 -12.15 14.14
C ALA A 221 9.68 -12.22 14.55
N ALA A 222 10.16 -11.22 15.33
CA ALA A 222 11.51 -11.13 15.88
C ALA A 222 11.45 -10.75 17.37
N PRO A 223 11.02 -11.67 18.25
CA PRO A 223 10.91 -11.39 19.68
C PRO A 223 12.29 -11.10 20.29
N GLY A 224 12.32 -10.16 21.23
CA GLY A 224 13.56 -9.75 21.90
C GLY A 224 14.45 -8.80 21.06
N LEU A 225 13.95 -8.27 19.96
CA LEU A 225 14.66 -7.29 19.14
C LEU A 225 14.77 -5.96 19.92
N ASP A 226 15.99 -5.51 20.15
CA ASP A 226 16.27 -4.22 20.75
C ASP A 226 16.46 -3.16 19.68
N LEU A 227 15.58 -2.16 19.67
CA LEU A 227 15.52 -1.10 18.65
C LEU A 227 16.04 0.26 19.14
N HIS A 228 16.59 0.34 20.38
CA HIS A 228 16.97 1.62 20.99
C HIS A 228 18.09 2.36 20.23
N THR A 229 18.91 1.67 19.43
CA THR A 229 19.90 2.26 18.53
C THR A 229 19.49 2.25 17.05
N ALA A 230 18.36 1.62 16.75
CA ALA A 230 17.87 1.49 15.37
C ALA A 230 17.33 2.81 14.82
N ARG A 231 17.49 3.02 13.52
CA ARG A 231 17.05 4.21 12.80
C ARG A 231 15.89 3.89 11.87
N ALA A 232 14.83 4.69 11.90
CA ALA A 232 13.65 4.50 11.07
C ALA A 232 13.35 5.73 10.20
N LEU A 233 13.01 5.48 8.94
CA LEU A 233 12.35 6.41 8.03
C LEU A 233 10.87 6.03 7.96
N ALA A 234 10.00 6.89 8.46
CA ALA A 234 8.56 6.67 8.51
C ALA A 234 7.87 7.52 7.44
N THR A 235 7.08 6.90 6.58
CA THR A 235 6.44 7.59 5.45
C THR A 235 5.13 8.30 5.80
N HIS A 236 4.79 8.38 7.08
CA HIS A 236 3.60 9.08 7.59
C HIS A 236 3.74 9.34 9.10
N PRO A 237 3.21 10.46 9.64
CA PRO A 237 3.28 10.77 11.08
C PRO A 237 2.78 9.65 12.01
N ARG A 238 1.69 8.96 11.65
CA ARG A 238 1.18 7.80 12.43
C ARG A 238 2.18 6.66 12.49
N ILE A 239 2.94 6.43 11.42
CA ILE A 239 3.98 5.38 11.38
C ILE A 239 5.16 5.81 12.23
N ALA A 240 5.55 7.08 12.20
CA ALA A 240 6.60 7.62 13.06
C ALA A 240 6.25 7.48 14.53
N GLN A 241 5.02 7.79 14.91
CA GLN A 241 4.53 7.59 16.27
C GLN A 241 4.60 6.11 16.68
N ALA A 242 4.16 5.20 15.81
CA ALA A 242 4.22 3.76 16.07
C ALA A 242 5.67 3.26 16.17
N ALA A 243 6.61 3.79 15.36
CA ALA A 243 8.03 3.44 15.43
C ALA A 243 8.67 3.90 16.76
N ARG A 244 8.37 5.10 17.22
CA ARG A 244 8.80 5.59 18.53
C ARG A 244 8.24 4.72 19.67
N ALA A 245 6.96 4.36 19.58
CA ALA A 245 6.32 3.46 20.55
C ALA A 245 6.90 2.03 20.53
N ALA A 246 7.39 1.57 19.38
CA ALA A 246 8.09 0.29 19.23
C ALA A 246 9.55 0.32 19.74
N GLY A 247 10.07 1.48 20.15
CA GLY A 247 11.39 1.64 20.76
C GLY A 247 12.52 2.00 19.80
N PHE A 248 12.23 2.43 18.56
CA PHE A 248 13.26 2.96 17.65
C PHE A 248 13.90 4.21 18.25
N GLY A 249 15.24 4.22 18.33
CA GLY A 249 16.01 5.30 18.96
C GLY A 249 16.03 6.58 18.12
N GLN A 250 16.02 6.45 16.80
CA GLN A 250 15.93 7.58 15.87
C GLN A 250 14.78 7.36 14.88
N VAL A 251 13.87 8.31 14.79
CA VAL A 251 12.74 8.25 13.86
C VAL A 251 12.63 9.56 13.09
N GLN A 252 12.83 9.48 11.79
CA GLN A 252 12.68 10.60 10.85
C GLN A 252 11.45 10.38 9.98
N GLU A 253 10.67 11.43 9.75
CA GLU A 253 9.55 11.41 8.83
C GLU A 253 10.02 11.80 7.43
N CYS A 254 9.51 11.11 6.42
CA CYS A 254 9.75 11.43 5.01
C CYS A 254 8.48 11.21 4.19
N ARG A 255 8.43 11.78 2.99
CA ARG A 255 7.35 11.48 2.04
C ARG A 255 7.56 10.08 1.44
N PRO A 256 6.48 9.40 1.01
CA PRO A 256 6.55 8.02 0.49
C PRO A 256 7.11 7.90 -0.93
N ALA A 257 7.60 8.98 -1.55
CA ALA A 257 8.26 8.97 -2.85
C ALA A 257 9.74 8.56 -2.71
N LEU A 258 10.27 7.88 -3.73
CA LEU A 258 11.64 7.37 -3.71
C LEU A 258 12.67 8.49 -3.53
N ASP A 259 12.49 9.60 -4.24
CA ASP A 259 13.42 10.73 -4.18
C ASP A 259 13.47 11.37 -2.79
N ASP A 260 12.32 11.46 -2.10
CA ASP A 260 12.25 11.98 -0.74
C ASP A 260 12.92 11.03 0.27
N VAL A 261 12.78 9.71 0.07
CA VAL A 261 13.46 8.69 0.90
C VAL A 261 14.97 8.78 0.71
N VAL A 262 15.45 8.86 -0.54
CA VAL A 262 16.88 9.01 -0.85
C VAL A 262 17.42 10.28 -0.22
N ALA A 263 16.79 11.43 -0.44
CA ALA A 263 17.19 12.69 0.16
C ALA A 263 17.26 12.63 1.70
N SER A 264 16.30 11.91 2.34
CA SER A 264 16.29 11.73 3.79
C SER A 264 17.46 10.89 4.29
N ILE A 265 17.85 9.83 3.55
CA ILE A 265 19.02 9.00 3.88
C ILE A 265 20.30 9.82 3.76
N GLU A 266 20.46 10.58 2.68
CA GLU A 266 21.64 11.38 2.38
C GLU A 266 21.81 12.54 3.38
N SER A 267 20.71 13.18 3.79
CA SER A 267 20.75 14.27 4.76
C SER A 267 21.13 13.84 6.18
N ALA A 268 21.02 12.54 6.48
CA ALA A 268 21.29 11.97 7.79
C ALA A 268 22.62 11.15 7.85
N ALA A 269 23.38 11.16 6.77
CA ALA A 269 24.69 10.53 6.67
C ALA A 269 25.78 11.53 7.10
#